data_370ff1f0fba0f4fb35343f406dc4c3ee
#
_entry.id   370ff1f0fba0f4fb35343f406dc4c3ee
#
_cell.length_a   1.000
_cell.length_b   1.000
_cell.length_c   1.000
_cell.angle_alpha   90.00
_cell.angle_beta   90.00
_cell.angle_gamma   90.00
#
_symmetry.space_group_name_H-M   'P 1'
#
loop_
_entity.id
_entity.type
_entity.pdbx_description
1 polymer ?
#
loop_
_entity_poly.entity_id
_entity_poly.type
_entity_poly.pdbx_seq_one_letter_code
_entity_poly.pdbx_strand_id
1 'polypeptide(L)'
;VRIFRLLLVLWAGSLWSSIWVALSVFQLQPDRHLAGLIAARLFGIETYLGLAVMLIAALRDERRRFLLGYLAAALLTCNEWFLKHFMDQALAAGSALGLGFGAWHAVSALVYLAACGLLAAQLYPGLPQT
;
A
#
# COMPACT_ATOMS: atom_id res chain seq x y z
N VAL A 1 2.64 -10.39 21.28
CA VAL A 1 2.63 -11.04 19.96
C VAL A 1 1.21 -11.12 19.40
N ARG A 2 0.24 -11.56 20.17
CA ARG A 2 -1.17 -11.69 19.71
C ARG A 2 -1.76 -10.35 19.25
N ILE A 3 -1.49 -9.27 19.98
CA ILE A 3 -1.98 -7.93 19.65
C ILE A 3 -1.41 -7.46 18.31
N PHE A 4 -0.10 -7.64 18.08
CA PHE A 4 0.52 -7.25 16.81
C PHE A 4 0.00 -8.05 15.63
N ARG A 5 -0.23 -9.34 15.84
CA ARG A 5 -0.83 -10.17 14.79
C ARG A 5 -2.24 -9.70 14.45
N LEU A 6 -3.03 -9.32 15.46
CA LEU A 6 -4.35 -8.73 15.24
C LEU A 6 -4.26 -7.41 14.48
N LEU A 7 -3.34 -6.52 14.85
CA LEU A 7 -3.13 -5.26 14.15
C LEU A 7 -2.72 -5.48 12.69
N LEU A 8 -1.85 -6.47 12.42
CA LEU A 8 -1.47 -6.85 11.06
C LEU A 8 -2.66 -7.40 10.27
N VAL A 9 -3.50 -8.22 10.88
CA VAL A 9 -4.71 -8.76 10.24
C VAL A 9 -5.66 -7.62 9.88
N LEU A 10 -5.88 -6.68 10.80
CA LEU A 10 -6.73 -5.51 10.54
C LEU A 10 -6.18 -4.63 9.42
N TRP A 11 -4.88 -4.37 9.43
CA TRP A 11 -4.24 -3.60 8.37
C TRP A 11 -4.30 -4.34 7.02
N ALA A 12 -3.98 -5.63 6.97
CA ALA A 12 -4.05 -6.43 5.74
C ALA A 12 -5.48 -6.47 5.19
N GLY A 13 -6.48 -6.67 6.05
CA GLY A 13 -7.88 -6.65 5.65
C GLY A 13 -8.31 -5.29 5.12
N SER A 14 -7.91 -4.21 5.77
CA SER A 14 -8.15 -2.84 5.30
C SER A 14 -7.49 -2.58 3.94
N LEU A 15 -6.22 -3.00 3.77
CA LEU A 15 -5.48 -2.85 2.52
C LEU A 15 -6.15 -3.58 1.35
N TRP A 16 -6.54 -4.84 1.55
CA TRP A 16 -7.27 -5.61 0.54
C TRP A 16 -8.65 -5.00 0.24
N SER A 17 -9.36 -4.53 1.26
CA SER A 17 -10.66 -3.87 1.10
C SER A 17 -10.56 -2.58 0.30
N SER A 18 -9.49 -1.81 0.49
CA SER A 18 -9.25 -0.56 -0.25
C SER A 18 -9.12 -0.78 -1.75
N ILE A 19 -8.60 -1.93 -2.20
CA ILE A 19 -8.55 -2.29 -3.62
C ILE A 19 -9.99 -2.39 -4.18
N TRP A 20 -10.87 -3.10 -3.49
CA TRP A 20 -12.26 -3.28 -3.93
C TRP A 20 -13.04 -1.97 -3.90
N VAL A 21 -12.83 -1.15 -2.86
CA VAL A 21 -13.45 0.18 -2.77
C VAL A 21 -12.96 1.08 -3.90
N ALA A 22 -11.67 1.10 -4.20
CA ALA A 22 -11.13 1.89 -5.29
C ALA A 22 -11.70 1.46 -6.66
N LEU A 23 -11.77 0.16 -6.91
CA LEU A 23 -12.39 -0.36 -8.14
C LEU A 23 -13.85 0.05 -8.25
N SER A 24 -14.62 -0.02 -7.16
CA SER A 24 -16.01 0.40 -7.12
C SER A 24 -16.16 1.90 -7.38
N VAL A 25 -15.28 2.73 -6.81
CA VAL A 25 -15.28 4.17 -7.05
C VAL A 25 -15.04 4.49 -8.53
N PHE A 26 -14.06 3.82 -9.16
CA PHE A 26 -13.80 4.01 -10.59
C PHE A 26 -14.95 3.55 -11.49
N GLN A 27 -15.73 2.57 -11.07
CA GLN A 27 -16.91 2.09 -11.81
C GLN A 27 -18.12 3.01 -11.65
N LEU A 28 -18.31 3.59 -10.45
CA LEU A 28 -19.51 4.35 -10.11
C LEU A 28 -19.35 5.86 -10.30
N GLN A 29 -18.14 6.39 -10.16
CA GLN A 29 -17.88 7.82 -10.28
C GLN A 29 -17.57 8.19 -11.73
N PRO A 30 -18.44 9.02 -12.39
CA PRO A 30 -18.22 9.45 -13.78
C PRO A 30 -17.00 10.31 -13.98
N ASP A 31 -16.64 11.12 -12.97
CA ASP A 31 -15.45 11.97 -12.99
C ASP A 31 -14.21 11.16 -12.62
N ARG A 32 -13.41 10.85 -13.62
CA ARG A 32 -12.17 10.06 -13.46
C ARG A 32 -11.14 10.75 -12.58
N HIS A 33 -11.06 12.07 -12.63
CA HIS A 33 -10.14 12.83 -11.78
C HIS A 33 -10.53 12.72 -10.30
N LEU A 34 -11.82 12.88 -10.00
CA LEU A 34 -12.33 12.74 -8.64
C LEU A 34 -12.17 11.29 -8.14
N ALA A 35 -12.44 10.29 -8.96
CA ALA A 35 -12.21 8.89 -8.64
C ALA A 35 -10.73 8.63 -8.27
N GLY A 36 -9.80 9.20 -9.03
CA GLY A 36 -8.37 9.13 -8.76
C GLY A 36 -7.98 9.78 -7.43
N LEU A 37 -8.55 10.94 -7.09
CA LEU A 37 -8.32 11.62 -5.81
C LEU A 37 -8.82 10.79 -4.62
N ILE A 38 -9.99 10.18 -4.75
CA ILE A 38 -10.56 9.31 -3.72
C ILE A 38 -9.66 8.09 -3.50
N ALA A 39 -9.24 7.43 -4.57
CA ALA A 39 -8.34 6.28 -4.51
C ALA A 39 -6.99 6.66 -3.87
N ALA A 40 -6.40 7.78 -4.28
CA ALA A 40 -5.16 8.28 -3.69
C ALA A 40 -5.29 8.55 -2.19
N ARG A 41 -6.42 9.08 -1.76
CA ARG A 41 -6.71 9.30 -0.34
C ARG A 41 -6.79 8.01 0.45
N LEU A 42 -7.49 7.00 -0.09
CA LEU A 42 -7.59 5.68 0.53
C LEU A 42 -6.21 5.04 0.70
N PHE A 43 -5.39 5.04 -0.34
CA PHE A 43 -4.06 4.43 -0.31
C PHE A 43 -3.09 5.20 0.60
N GLY A 44 -3.23 6.51 0.69
CA GLY A 44 -2.49 7.33 1.65
C GLY A 44 -2.83 6.95 3.09
N ILE A 45 -4.10 6.78 3.42
CA ILE A 45 -4.55 6.33 4.74
C ILE A 45 -3.95 4.96 5.08
N GLU A 46 -3.98 4.01 4.14
CA GLU A 46 -3.40 2.68 4.33
C GLU A 46 -1.90 2.72 4.59
N THR A 47 -1.17 3.58 3.88
CA THR A 47 0.27 3.76 4.09
C THR A 47 0.58 4.25 5.50
N TYR A 48 -0.10 5.29 5.97
CA TYR A 48 0.11 5.83 7.32
C TYR A 48 -0.36 4.87 8.41
N LEU A 49 -1.44 4.13 8.19
CA LEU A 49 -1.89 3.09 9.10
C LEU A 49 -0.84 1.98 9.23
N GLY A 50 -0.26 1.54 8.11
CA GLY A 50 0.81 0.56 8.09
C GLY A 50 2.07 1.03 8.80
N LEU A 51 2.48 2.29 8.57
CA LEU A 51 3.61 2.88 9.27
C LEU A 51 3.39 2.92 10.79
N ALA A 52 2.18 3.27 11.23
CA ALA A 52 1.83 3.29 12.64
C ALA A 52 1.91 1.88 13.25
N VAL A 53 1.34 0.87 12.59
CA VAL A 53 1.40 -0.52 13.05
C VAL A 53 2.84 -1.01 13.14
N MET A 54 3.66 -0.75 12.12
CA MET A 54 5.06 -1.19 12.12
C MET A 54 5.93 -0.41 13.10
N LEU A 55 5.63 0.85 13.35
CA LEU A 55 6.32 1.63 14.39
C LEU A 55 6.04 1.03 15.79
N ILE A 56 4.81 0.69 16.08
CA ILE A 56 4.45 0.03 17.35
C ILE A 56 5.21 -1.29 17.49
N ALA A 57 5.28 -2.10 16.43
CA ALA A 57 6.05 -3.35 16.42
C ALA A 57 7.54 -3.11 16.68
N ALA A 58 8.11 -2.06 16.08
CA ALA A 58 9.51 -1.68 16.27
C ALA A 58 9.81 -1.27 17.72
N LEU A 59 8.92 -0.49 18.33
CA LEU A 59 9.06 -0.05 19.72
C LEU A 59 8.96 -1.19 20.74
N ARG A 60 8.34 -2.31 20.34
CA ARG A 60 8.21 -3.51 21.15
C ARG A 60 9.23 -4.60 20.83
N ASP A 61 10.27 -4.27 20.08
CA ASP A 61 11.35 -5.18 19.65
C ASP A 61 10.89 -6.43 18.88
N GLU A 62 9.80 -6.29 18.13
CA GLU A 62 9.23 -7.37 17.31
C GLU A 62 9.74 -7.37 15.87
N ARG A 63 10.89 -6.70 15.60
CA ARG A 63 11.41 -6.47 14.25
C ARG A 63 11.59 -7.74 13.43
N ARG A 64 12.21 -8.75 14.02
CA ARG A 64 12.58 -9.98 13.30
C ARG A 64 11.37 -10.81 12.90
N ARG A 65 10.31 -10.76 13.71
CA ARG A 65 9.10 -11.57 13.49
C ARG A 65 8.20 -11.03 12.39
N PHE A 66 8.29 -9.73 12.09
CA PHE A 66 7.39 -9.05 11.17
C PHE A 66 8.11 -8.43 9.98
N LEU A 67 9.20 -9.06 9.52
CA LEU A 67 10.02 -8.54 8.43
C LEU A 67 9.21 -8.27 7.16
N LEU A 68 8.32 -9.17 6.77
CA LEU A 68 7.47 -8.98 5.59
C LEU A 68 6.50 -7.81 5.76
N GLY A 69 6.00 -7.57 6.97
CA GLY A 69 5.21 -6.39 7.29
C GLY A 69 6.01 -5.09 7.12
N TYR A 70 7.28 -5.07 7.53
CA TYR A 70 8.16 -3.93 7.30
C TYR A 70 8.42 -3.69 5.82
N LEU A 71 8.65 -4.74 5.05
CA LEU A 71 8.82 -4.64 3.60
C LEU A 71 7.55 -4.10 2.93
N ALA A 72 6.38 -4.57 3.35
CA ALA A 72 5.10 -4.05 2.84
C ALA A 72 4.94 -2.56 3.15
N ALA A 73 5.23 -2.14 4.39
CA ALA A 73 5.18 -0.73 4.78
C ALA A 73 6.18 0.12 3.99
N ALA A 74 7.39 -0.39 3.76
CA ALA A 74 8.41 0.29 2.95
C ALA A 74 7.94 0.47 1.50
N LEU A 75 7.36 -0.55 0.89
CA LEU A 75 6.81 -0.48 -0.47
C LEU A 75 5.69 0.55 -0.57
N LEU A 76 4.76 0.56 0.38
CA LEU A 76 3.67 1.54 0.40
C LEU A 76 4.18 2.97 0.61
N THR A 77 5.19 3.15 1.45
CA THR A 77 5.83 4.46 1.67
C THR A 77 6.52 4.95 0.40
N CYS A 78 7.26 4.08 -0.30
CA CYS A 78 7.85 4.41 -1.60
C CYS A 78 6.78 4.78 -2.62
N ASN A 79 5.68 4.04 -2.65
CA ASN A 79 4.56 4.35 -3.53
C ASN A 79 3.96 5.73 -3.24
N GLU A 80 3.69 6.04 -1.98
CA GLU A 80 3.05 7.30 -1.58
C GLU A 80 3.94 8.51 -1.83
N TRP A 81 5.26 8.39 -1.60
CA TRP A 81 6.16 9.55 -1.63
C TRP A 81 6.92 9.71 -2.96
N PHE A 82 7.27 8.61 -3.63
CA PHE A 82 8.05 8.65 -4.87
C PHE A 82 7.21 8.35 -6.10
N LEU A 83 6.51 7.23 -6.15
CA LEU A 83 5.72 6.86 -7.33
C LEU A 83 4.58 7.84 -7.59
N LYS A 84 3.91 8.30 -6.54
CA LYS A 84 2.87 9.31 -6.65
C LYS A 84 3.42 10.63 -7.22
N HIS A 85 4.61 11.04 -6.78
CA HIS A 85 5.30 12.20 -7.33
C HIS A 85 5.58 12.05 -8.82
N PHE A 86 6.08 10.90 -9.26
CA PHE A 86 6.32 10.63 -10.68
C PHE A 86 5.03 10.55 -11.48
N MET A 87 3.97 9.99 -10.93
CA MET A 87 2.64 9.99 -11.58
C MET A 87 2.11 11.41 -11.76
N ASP A 88 2.22 12.26 -10.76
CA ASP A 88 1.79 13.67 -10.83
C ASP A 88 2.62 14.44 -11.87
N GLN A 89 3.93 14.21 -11.91
CA GLN A 89 4.82 14.79 -12.90
C GLN A 89 4.49 14.31 -14.31
N ALA A 90 4.22 13.03 -14.51
CA ALA A 90 3.84 12.48 -15.81
C ALA A 90 2.49 13.03 -16.28
N LEU A 91 1.55 13.24 -15.37
CA LEU A 91 0.24 13.81 -15.68
C LEU A 91 0.37 15.29 -16.12
N ALA A 92 1.23 16.07 -15.45
CA ALA A 92 1.44 17.49 -15.72
C ALA A 92 2.29 17.74 -16.97
N ALA A 93 3.38 16.96 -17.18
CA ALA A 93 4.38 17.18 -18.22
C ALA A 93 4.34 16.14 -19.36
N GLY A 94 3.42 15.17 -19.31
CA GLY A 94 3.30 14.09 -20.30
C GLY A 94 4.19 12.88 -20.04
N SER A 95 5.29 13.04 -19.32
CA SER A 95 6.17 11.94 -18.92
C SER A 95 7.00 12.30 -17.69
N ALA A 96 7.46 11.29 -16.98
CA ALA A 96 8.47 11.40 -15.92
C ALA A 96 9.48 10.27 -16.10
N LEU A 97 10.77 10.60 -16.16
CA LEU A 97 11.86 9.64 -16.43
C LEU A 97 11.62 8.77 -17.69
N GLY A 98 11.02 9.36 -18.71
CA GLY A 98 10.73 8.67 -19.99
C GLY A 98 9.47 7.80 -19.99
N LEU A 99 8.74 7.71 -18.88
CA LEU A 99 7.50 6.93 -18.76
C LEU A 99 6.28 7.84 -18.60
N GLY A 100 5.19 7.48 -19.30
CA GLY A 100 3.90 8.16 -19.17
C GLY A 100 3.16 7.80 -17.88
N PHE A 101 2.05 8.50 -17.63
CA PHE A 101 1.20 8.27 -16.45
C PHE A 101 0.72 6.82 -16.36
N GLY A 102 0.27 6.23 -17.47
CA GLY A 102 -0.22 4.84 -17.47
C GLY A 102 0.82 3.83 -17.02
N ALA A 103 2.10 4.00 -17.42
CA ALA A 103 3.19 3.14 -16.99
C ALA A 103 3.48 3.30 -15.50
N TRP A 104 3.53 4.53 -14.99
CA TRP A 104 3.71 4.79 -13.56
C TRP A 104 2.54 4.28 -12.73
N HIS A 105 1.32 4.41 -13.23
CA HIS A 105 0.15 3.86 -12.58
C HIS A 105 0.22 2.33 -12.48
N ALA A 106 0.66 1.65 -13.55
CA ALA A 106 0.86 0.20 -13.53
C ALA A 106 1.93 -0.22 -12.51
N VAL A 107 3.06 0.49 -12.45
CA VAL A 107 4.11 0.26 -11.43
C VAL A 107 3.54 0.43 -10.02
N SER A 108 2.79 1.49 -9.77
CA SER A 108 2.13 1.72 -8.49
C SER A 108 1.18 0.58 -8.10
N ALA A 109 0.36 0.12 -9.05
CA ALA A 109 -0.54 -1.01 -8.82
C ALA A 109 0.20 -2.30 -8.47
N LEU A 110 1.32 -2.59 -9.16
CA LEU A 110 2.16 -3.75 -8.88
C LEU A 110 2.81 -3.66 -7.50
N VAL A 111 3.30 -2.50 -7.10
CA VAL A 111 3.86 -2.26 -5.76
C VAL A 111 2.80 -2.50 -4.69
N TYR A 112 1.60 -2.01 -4.91
CA TYR A 112 0.48 -2.20 -3.99
C TYR A 112 0.10 -3.67 -3.84
N LEU A 113 0.00 -4.40 -4.95
CA LEU A 113 -0.26 -5.84 -4.94
C LEU A 113 0.86 -6.62 -4.26
N ALA A 114 2.12 -6.23 -4.48
CA ALA A 114 3.26 -6.83 -3.78
C ALA A 114 3.16 -6.63 -2.27
N ALA A 115 2.80 -5.43 -1.80
CA ALA A 115 2.57 -5.18 -0.38
C ALA A 115 1.44 -6.04 0.19
N CYS A 116 0.34 -6.18 -0.52
CA CYS A 116 -0.76 -7.09 -0.15
C CYS A 116 -0.30 -8.54 -0.04
N GLY A 117 0.49 -9.01 -1.00
CA GLY A 117 1.06 -10.36 -1.00
C GLY A 117 2.02 -10.60 0.17
N LEU A 118 2.88 -9.64 0.49
CA LEU A 118 3.79 -9.70 1.62
C LEU A 118 3.04 -9.79 2.96
N LEU A 119 1.97 -9.02 3.13
CA LEU A 119 1.14 -9.09 4.34
C LEU A 119 0.40 -10.42 4.44
N ALA A 120 -0.13 -10.92 3.34
CA ALA A 120 -0.76 -12.25 3.30
C ALA A 120 0.24 -13.35 3.67
N ALA A 121 1.47 -13.29 3.14
CA ALA A 121 2.54 -14.22 3.48
C ALA A 121 2.94 -14.11 4.95
N GLN A 122 3.03 -12.90 5.49
CA GLN A 122 3.34 -12.69 6.91
C GLN A 122 2.31 -13.34 7.84
N LEU A 123 1.06 -13.37 7.42
CA LEU A 123 -0.04 -13.92 8.22
C LEU A 123 -0.27 -15.42 8.00
N TYR A 124 0.38 -16.00 6.98
CA TYR A 124 0.23 -17.42 6.67
C TYR A 124 0.82 -18.30 7.77
N PRO A 125 0.01 -19.19 8.39
CA PRO A 125 0.47 -19.96 9.55
C PRO A 125 1.51 -21.03 9.25
N GLY A 126 1.69 -21.39 7.98
CA GLY A 126 2.67 -22.39 7.53
C GLY A 126 4.09 -21.85 7.33
N LEU A 127 4.30 -20.52 7.38
CA LEU A 127 5.63 -19.96 7.28
C LEU A 127 6.32 -19.90 8.63
N PRO A 128 7.65 -20.22 8.68
CA PRO A 128 8.40 -20.10 9.93
C PRO A 128 8.36 -18.66 10.43
N GLN A 129 7.89 -18.49 11.64
CA GLN A 129 7.91 -17.22 12.36
C GLN A 129 9.29 -17.07 13.02
N THR A 130 10.30 -16.75 12.21
CA THR A 130 11.66 -16.54 12.71
C THR A 130 11.87 -15.14 13.23
#